data_07ed5935036048dbf9835baba93a693a
#
_entry.id   07ed5935036048dbf9835baba93a693a
#
_cell.length_a   1.000
_cell.length_b   1.000
_cell.length_c   1.000
_cell.angle_alpha   90.00
_cell.angle_beta   90.00
_cell.angle_gamma   90.00
#
_symmetry.space_group_name_H-M   'P 1'
#
loop_
_entity.id
_entity.type
_entity.pdbx_description
1 polymer ?
#
loop_
_entity_poly.entity_id
_entity_poly.type
_entity_poly.pdbx_seq_one_letter_code
_entity_poly.pdbx_strand_id
1 'polypeptide(L)'
;MKIHDLQPAEGSNKRKKRVGRGIGGAGGKTAGKGTKGQQSRGRGKVPVGFEGGQMPLFQRIPKLRGFNNPFRVEYQAINLDTIAESGLTEVSPELLYANGLVGKGALVKVLGRGTLSSAVTVRAHAFSASAKAAIEAAGGSAVELPSPYRVRPAAKGSAHQNR
;
A
#
# COMPACT_ATOMS: atom_id res chain seq x y z
N MET A 1 1.42 6.03 -43.03
CA MET A 1 1.29 4.88 -42.14
C MET A 1 0.54 3.78 -42.87
N LYS A 2 1.17 2.66 -43.15
CA LYS A 2 0.58 1.52 -43.85
C LYS A 2 0.20 0.45 -42.81
N ILE A 3 -0.67 -0.51 -43.16
CA ILE A 3 -1.12 -1.55 -42.21
C ILE A 3 0.04 -2.38 -41.63
N HIS A 4 1.11 -2.61 -42.40
CA HIS A 4 2.28 -3.32 -41.92
C HIS A 4 3.21 -2.52 -40.98
N ASP A 5 2.98 -1.20 -40.89
CA ASP A 5 3.71 -0.33 -39.95
C ASP A 5 3.08 -0.34 -38.57
N LEU A 6 1.87 -0.93 -38.42
CA LEU A 6 1.18 -1.05 -37.14
C LEU A 6 1.86 -2.14 -36.30
N GLN A 7 2.60 -1.71 -35.30
CA GLN A 7 3.23 -2.58 -34.33
C GLN A 7 2.76 -2.23 -32.91
N PRO A 8 2.56 -3.25 -32.05
CA PRO A 8 2.29 -2.98 -30.64
C PRO A 8 3.46 -2.26 -30.00
N ALA A 9 3.19 -1.47 -28.95
CA ALA A 9 4.23 -0.77 -28.22
C ALA A 9 5.35 -1.74 -27.77
N GLU A 10 6.60 -1.27 -27.82
CA GLU A 10 7.76 -2.09 -27.46
C GLU A 10 7.62 -2.62 -26.02
N GLY A 11 7.84 -3.92 -25.85
CA GLY A 11 7.70 -4.60 -24.55
C GLY A 11 6.27 -4.99 -24.15
N SER A 12 5.21 -4.59 -24.91
CA SER A 12 3.82 -4.97 -24.62
C SER A 12 3.56 -6.47 -24.81
N ASN A 13 4.26 -7.10 -25.78
CA ASN A 13 4.17 -8.53 -26.06
C ASN A 13 5.45 -9.25 -25.65
N LYS A 14 5.37 -10.07 -24.59
CA LYS A 14 6.48 -10.94 -24.18
C LYS A 14 6.35 -12.31 -24.84
N ARG A 15 7.42 -12.78 -25.46
CA ARG A 15 7.48 -14.14 -26.03
C ARG A 15 7.25 -15.17 -24.92
N LYS A 16 6.23 -16.01 -25.06
CA LYS A 16 5.90 -17.05 -24.09
C LYS A 16 7.04 -18.05 -23.99
N LYS A 17 7.56 -18.28 -22.77
CA LYS A 17 8.60 -19.28 -22.50
C LYS A 17 8.03 -20.67 -22.75
N ARG A 18 8.61 -21.43 -23.70
CA ARG A 18 8.26 -22.82 -23.97
C ARG A 18 9.23 -23.74 -23.25
N VAL A 19 8.72 -24.57 -22.35
CA VAL A 19 9.51 -25.52 -21.56
C VAL A 19 9.33 -26.96 -22.09
N GLY A 20 10.24 -27.87 -21.74
CA GLY A 20 10.16 -29.25 -22.17
C GLY A 20 10.44 -29.46 -23.67
N ARG A 21 11.29 -28.62 -24.29
CA ARG A 21 11.67 -28.70 -25.72
C ARG A 21 13.16 -29.09 -25.88
N GLY A 22 13.51 -30.28 -25.40
CA GLY A 22 14.88 -30.79 -25.45
C GLY A 22 15.70 -30.42 -24.22
N ILE A 23 17.02 -30.58 -24.28
CA ILE A 23 17.95 -30.40 -23.16
C ILE A 23 18.48 -28.96 -23.07
N GLY A 24 18.44 -28.22 -24.19
CA GLY A 24 18.95 -26.84 -24.24
C GLY A 24 18.09 -25.84 -23.51
N GLY A 25 18.74 -24.94 -22.73
CA GLY A 25 18.10 -23.82 -22.05
C GLY A 25 17.44 -24.17 -20.69
N ALA A 26 17.02 -23.10 -20.00
CA ALA A 26 16.35 -23.24 -18.70
C ALA A 26 14.95 -23.85 -18.84
N GLY A 27 14.72 -25.02 -18.24
CA GLY A 27 13.46 -25.74 -18.32
C GLY A 27 13.39 -26.76 -19.46
N GLY A 28 14.53 -27.36 -19.86
CA GLY A 28 14.64 -28.42 -20.88
C GLY A 28 13.83 -29.67 -20.53
N LYS A 29 14.49 -30.84 -20.43
CA LYS A 29 13.88 -32.18 -20.29
C LYS A 29 12.72 -32.26 -19.27
N THR A 30 12.89 -31.70 -18.08
CA THR A 30 11.92 -31.84 -16.98
C THR A 30 11.04 -30.59 -16.76
N ALA A 31 11.13 -29.60 -17.64
CA ALA A 31 10.40 -28.35 -17.54
C ALA A 31 10.54 -27.62 -16.15
N GLY A 32 11.65 -27.84 -15.44
CA GLY A 32 11.91 -27.30 -14.12
C GLY A 32 11.22 -28.03 -12.95
N LYS A 33 10.54 -29.16 -13.22
CA LYS A 33 9.79 -29.92 -12.20
C LYS A 33 10.59 -31.02 -11.48
N GLY A 34 11.86 -31.26 -11.90
CA GLY A 34 12.63 -32.39 -11.38
C GLY A 34 12.15 -33.74 -11.93
N THR A 35 12.53 -34.88 -11.29
CA THR A 35 12.31 -36.21 -11.88
C THR A 35 11.11 -36.98 -11.31
N LYS A 36 11.00 -37.18 -10.01
CA LYS A 36 10.04 -38.15 -9.42
C LYS A 36 9.10 -37.59 -8.35
N GLY A 37 9.27 -36.37 -7.86
CA GLY A 37 8.47 -35.82 -6.75
C GLY A 37 6.98 -35.70 -7.09
N GLN A 38 6.14 -35.61 -6.07
CA GLN A 38 4.70 -35.44 -6.21
C GLN A 38 4.33 -34.23 -7.09
N GLN A 39 5.10 -33.13 -6.99
CA GLN A 39 4.87 -31.92 -7.77
C GLN A 39 5.31 -32.03 -9.24
N SER A 40 6.08 -33.06 -9.58
CA SER A 40 6.48 -33.34 -10.98
C SER A 40 5.41 -34.07 -11.79
N ARG A 41 4.43 -34.68 -11.12
CA ARG A 41 3.30 -35.35 -11.75
C ARG A 41 2.22 -34.35 -12.21
N GLY A 42 1.47 -34.64 -13.24
CA GLY A 42 0.46 -33.81 -13.88
C GLY A 42 -0.19 -32.68 -13.04
N ARG A 43 -1.18 -33.00 -12.24
CA ARG A 43 -1.90 -32.05 -11.36
C ARG A 43 -1.35 -31.99 -9.92
N GLY A 44 -0.16 -32.52 -9.67
CA GLY A 44 0.40 -32.73 -8.34
C GLY A 44 0.77 -31.47 -7.55
N LYS A 45 -0.14 -30.50 -7.45
CA LYS A 45 0.05 -29.39 -6.52
C LYS A 45 -0.53 -29.76 -5.16
N VAL A 46 0.34 -29.75 -4.15
CA VAL A 46 -0.10 -29.81 -2.75
C VAL A 46 -0.74 -28.46 -2.41
N PRO A 47 -1.94 -28.44 -1.79
CA PRO A 47 -2.57 -27.19 -1.34
C PRO A 47 -1.63 -26.42 -0.42
N VAL A 48 -1.70 -25.10 -0.46
CA VAL A 48 -0.93 -24.24 0.46
C VAL A 48 -1.35 -24.52 1.90
N GLY A 49 -0.37 -24.74 2.78
CA GLY A 49 -0.63 -25.04 4.19
C GLY A 49 -0.97 -26.51 4.49
N PHE A 50 -0.87 -27.43 3.52
CA PHE A 50 -1.03 -28.85 3.77
C PHE A 50 0.18 -29.43 4.55
N GLU A 51 -0.11 -30.09 5.67
CA GLU A 51 0.91 -30.62 6.61
C GLU A 51 0.94 -32.15 6.62
N GLY A 52 0.71 -32.81 5.47
CA GLY A 52 0.81 -34.27 5.36
C GLY A 52 -0.30 -35.07 6.05
N GLY A 53 -1.43 -34.45 6.37
CA GLY A 53 -2.55 -35.06 7.11
C GLY A 53 -2.66 -34.61 8.56
N GLN A 54 -1.63 -33.99 9.11
CA GLN A 54 -1.71 -33.26 10.36
C GLN A 54 -2.66 -32.07 10.21
N MET A 55 -3.42 -31.72 11.27
CA MET A 55 -4.31 -30.56 11.27
C MET A 55 -3.50 -29.28 10.95
N PRO A 56 -3.78 -28.58 9.84
CA PRO A 56 -3.04 -27.41 9.42
C PRO A 56 -3.03 -26.30 10.47
N LEU A 57 -1.94 -25.53 10.54
CA LEU A 57 -1.75 -24.47 11.52
C LEU A 57 -2.92 -23.48 11.56
N PHE A 58 -3.43 -23.08 10.38
CA PHE A 58 -4.56 -22.14 10.28
C PHE A 58 -5.85 -22.66 10.93
N GLN A 59 -6.02 -23.98 11.09
CA GLN A 59 -7.15 -24.59 11.81
C GLN A 59 -6.89 -24.72 13.31
N ARG A 60 -5.62 -24.77 13.74
CA ARG A 60 -5.24 -24.84 15.15
C ARG A 60 -5.24 -23.48 15.85
N ILE A 61 -5.07 -22.40 15.10
CA ILE A 61 -5.06 -21.05 15.65
C ILE A 61 -6.50 -20.64 16.02
N PRO A 62 -6.72 -20.07 17.21
CA PRO A 62 -8.03 -19.58 17.60
C PRO A 62 -8.47 -18.44 16.67
N LYS A 63 -9.76 -18.39 16.37
CA LYS A 63 -10.35 -17.31 15.56
C LYS A 63 -10.23 -15.99 16.31
N LEU A 64 -9.78 -14.97 15.61
CA LEU A 64 -9.76 -13.60 16.14
C LEU A 64 -11.19 -13.13 16.40
N ARG A 65 -11.39 -12.48 17.54
CA ARG A 65 -12.67 -11.86 17.89
C ARG A 65 -12.83 -10.51 17.17
N GLY A 66 -14.07 -10.13 16.91
CA GLY A 66 -14.40 -8.88 16.26
C GLY A 66 -14.53 -8.96 14.75
N PHE A 67 -14.52 -7.83 14.11
CA PHE A 67 -14.65 -7.70 12.66
C PHE A 67 -13.61 -6.71 12.11
N ASN A 68 -13.20 -6.90 10.87
CA ASN A 68 -12.39 -5.93 10.15
C ASN A 68 -13.31 -4.99 9.37
N ASN A 69 -13.17 -3.69 9.60
CA ASN A 69 -13.87 -2.69 8.82
C ASN A 69 -13.13 -2.49 7.46
N PRO A 70 -13.69 -2.97 6.33
CA PRO A 70 -13.05 -2.81 5.02
C PRO A 70 -13.02 -1.35 4.54
N PHE A 71 -13.79 -0.47 5.18
CA PHE A 71 -13.86 0.97 4.86
C PHE A 71 -13.06 1.83 5.83
N ARG A 72 -12.15 1.22 6.59
CA ARG A 72 -11.27 1.95 7.50
C ARG A 72 -10.37 2.89 6.72
N VAL A 73 -10.39 4.16 7.10
CA VAL A 73 -9.49 5.18 6.57
C VAL A 73 -8.31 5.32 7.52
N GLU A 74 -7.12 5.01 7.03
CA GLU A 74 -5.88 5.10 7.81
C GLU A 74 -5.05 6.30 7.36
N TYR A 75 -4.56 7.05 8.34
CA TYR A 75 -3.66 8.16 8.12
C TYR A 75 -2.25 7.79 8.56
N GLN A 76 -1.27 8.15 7.76
CA GLN A 76 0.12 8.11 8.17
C GLN A 76 0.46 9.38 8.95
N ALA A 77 0.89 9.21 10.19
CA ALA A 77 1.18 10.33 11.08
C ALA A 77 2.59 10.87 10.83
N ILE A 78 2.73 12.20 10.76
CA ILE A 78 4.00 12.92 10.70
C ILE A 78 4.00 13.97 11.80
N ASN A 79 5.12 14.07 12.51
CA ASN A 79 5.30 15.06 13.55
C ASN A 79 6.01 16.34 13.04
N LEU A 80 5.87 17.45 13.76
CA LEU A 80 6.52 18.72 13.42
C LEU A 80 8.04 18.63 13.48
N ASP A 81 8.61 17.82 14.39
CA ASP A 81 10.05 17.55 14.45
C ASP A 81 10.58 16.97 13.13
N THR A 82 9.89 15.99 12.57
CA THR A 82 10.27 15.37 11.28
C THR A 82 10.19 16.38 10.13
N ILE A 83 9.22 17.30 10.16
CA ILE A 83 9.12 18.39 9.17
C ILE A 83 10.28 19.37 9.34
N ALA A 84 10.62 19.75 10.57
CA ALA A 84 11.74 20.63 10.85
C ALA A 84 13.08 20.04 10.41
N GLU A 85 13.31 18.75 10.68
CA GLU A 85 14.51 18.01 10.25
C GLU A 85 14.64 17.91 8.72
N SER A 86 13.51 17.81 8.01
CA SER A 86 13.51 17.74 6.55
C SER A 86 13.94 19.06 5.86
N GLY A 87 13.90 20.19 6.57
CA GLY A 87 14.27 21.51 6.06
C GLY A 87 13.37 22.06 4.94
N LEU A 88 12.18 21.47 4.75
CA LEU A 88 11.25 21.88 3.70
C LEU A 88 10.47 23.12 4.12
N THR A 89 10.41 24.13 3.25
CA THR A 89 9.57 25.33 3.41
C THR A 89 8.12 25.10 2.99
N GLU A 90 7.93 24.23 1.98
CA GLU A 90 6.63 23.74 1.57
C GLU A 90 6.55 22.24 1.78
N VAL A 91 5.48 21.78 2.45
CA VAL A 91 5.25 20.37 2.75
C VAL A 91 3.96 19.94 2.06
N SER A 92 4.07 19.00 1.14
CA SER A 92 2.93 18.34 0.47
C SER A 92 3.07 16.82 0.59
N PRO A 93 1.99 16.03 0.46
CA PRO A 93 2.06 14.58 0.48
C PRO A 93 3.02 14.01 -0.57
N GLU A 94 3.14 14.67 -1.72
CA GLU A 94 4.03 14.26 -2.82
C GLU A 94 5.50 14.49 -2.46
N LEU A 95 5.83 15.63 -1.86
CA LEU A 95 7.19 15.93 -1.39
C LEU A 95 7.62 15.02 -0.24
N LEU A 96 6.69 14.73 0.67
CA LEU A 96 6.93 13.78 1.76
C LEU A 96 7.18 12.37 1.24
N TYR A 97 6.48 11.96 0.18
CA TYR A 97 6.75 10.68 -0.49
C TYR A 97 8.12 10.70 -1.21
N ALA A 98 8.46 11.76 -1.90
CA ALA A 98 9.75 11.89 -2.58
C ALA A 98 10.93 11.80 -1.60
N ASN A 99 10.77 12.34 -0.38
CA ASN A 99 11.76 12.24 0.70
C ASN A 99 11.67 10.91 1.50
N GLY A 100 10.79 9.98 1.13
CA GLY A 100 10.65 8.69 1.80
C GLY A 100 10.01 8.74 3.19
N LEU A 101 9.41 9.86 3.60
CA LEU A 101 8.77 10.04 4.90
C LEU A 101 7.38 9.41 4.97
N VAL A 102 6.71 9.26 3.82
CA VAL A 102 5.38 8.61 3.72
C VAL A 102 5.33 7.63 2.56
N GLY A 103 4.42 6.67 2.65
CA GLY A 103 4.16 5.71 1.58
C GLY A 103 3.41 6.36 0.40
N LYS A 104 3.53 5.74 -0.77
CA LYS A 104 2.84 6.19 -1.99
C LYS A 104 1.32 6.20 -1.81
N GLY A 105 0.70 7.35 -2.03
CA GLY A 105 -0.76 7.51 -1.93
C GLY A 105 -1.32 7.45 -0.50
N ALA A 106 -0.46 7.52 0.54
CA ALA A 106 -0.90 7.54 1.92
C ALA A 106 -1.61 8.86 2.27
N LEU A 107 -2.65 8.77 3.08
CA LEU A 107 -3.25 9.95 3.69
C LEU A 107 -2.37 10.43 4.84
N VAL A 108 -2.01 11.69 4.81
CA VAL A 108 -1.10 12.29 5.79
C VAL A 108 -1.89 13.04 6.87
N LYS A 109 -1.54 12.78 8.14
CA LYS A 109 -2.00 13.55 9.30
C LYS A 109 -0.82 14.15 10.05
N VAL A 110 -0.83 15.45 10.24
CA VAL A 110 0.23 16.17 10.97
C VAL A 110 -0.09 16.25 12.46
N LEU A 111 0.87 15.86 13.28
CA LEU A 111 0.78 15.85 14.74
C LEU A 111 1.74 16.87 15.35
N GLY A 112 1.35 17.45 16.49
CA GLY A 112 2.00 18.60 17.12
C GLY A 112 3.22 18.28 17.99
N ARG A 113 3.90 17.14 17.82
CA ARG A 113 5.15 16.86 18.55
C ARG A 113 6.30 17.58 17.85
N GLY A 114 7.10 18.31 18.63
CA GLY A 114 8.23 19.10 18.16
C GLY A 114 7.94 20.60 18.06
N THR A 115 8.95 21.37 17.71
CA THR A 115 8.88 22.83 17.54
C THR A 115 9.37 23.22 16.15
N LEU A 116 8.67 24.16 15.53
CA LEU A 116 9.09 24.76 14.26
C LEU A 116 9.84 26.05 14.53
N SER A 117 11.03 26.18 13.97
CA SER A 117 11.86 27.41 14.05
C SER A 117 11.64 28.36 12.86
N SER A 118 11.02 27.91 11.80
CA SER A 118 10.76 28.65 10.57
C SER A 118 9.29 28.57 10.15
N ALA A 119 8.83 29.55 9.40
CA ALA A 119 7.50 29.54 8.80
C ALA A 119 7.44 28.49 7.68
N VAL A 120 6.52 27.54 7.79
CA VAL A 120 6.35 26.45 6.84
C VAL A 120 4.89 26.40 6.36
N THR A 121 4.70 26.25 5.05
CA THR A 121 3.37 25.99 4.48
C THR A 121 3.15 24.47 4.39
N VAL A 122 2.19 23.97 5.19
CA VAL A 122 1.93 22.52 5.27
C VAL A 122 0.57 22.20 4.64
N ARG A 123 0.60 21.34 3.60
CA ARG A 123 -0.60 20.78 2.96
C ARG A 123 -0.75 19.33 3.37
N ALA A 124 -1.81 18.96 4.08
CA ALA A 124 -2.07 17.59 4.54
C ALA A 124 -3.57 17.29 4.60
N HIS A 125 -3.94 16.01 4.70
CA HIS A 125 -5.33 15.57 4.73
C HIS A 125 -5.99 15.77 6.10
N ALA A 126 -5.20 15.83 7.18
CA ALA A 126 -5.70 16.13 8.51
C ALA A 126 -4.59 16.73 9.38
N PHE A 127 -5.00 17.51 10.38
CA PHE A 127 -4.12 18.10 11.39
C PHE A 127 -4.65 17.81 12.78
N SER A 128 -3.78 17.76 13.78
CA SER A 128 -4.19 17.86 15.17
C SER A 128 -4.36 19.34 15.54
N ALA A 129 -5.19 19.64 16.54
CA ALA A 129 -5.38 21.02 17.01
C ALA A 129 -4.05 21.66 17.46
N SER A 130 -3.22 20.90 18.18
CA SER A 130 -1.89 21.33 18.59
C SER A 130 -0.94 21.61 17.43
N ALA A 131 -1.00 20.79 16.35
CA ALA A 131 -0.19 21.03 15.17
C ALA A 131 -0.60 22.30 14.43
N LYS A 132 -1.89 22.56 14.26
CA LYS A 132 -2.37 23.81 13.66
C LYS A 132 -1.88 25.03 14.42
N ALA A 133 -2.10 25.05 15.75
CA ALA A 133 -1.65 26.15 16.61
C ALA A 133 -0.13 26.36 16.54
N ALA A 134 0.66 25.30 16.51
CA ALA A 134 2.11 25.41 16.43
C ALA A 134 2.60 25.93 15.05
N ILE A 135 1.96 25.52 13.94
CA ILE A 135 2.28 26.01 12.58
C ILE A 135 1.93 27.51 12.47
N GLU A 136 0.76 27.91 12.97
CA GLU A 136 0.31 29.31 12.96
C GLU A 136 1.19 30.18 13.88
N ALA A 137 1.59 29.68 15.04
CA ALA A 137 2.51 30.37 15.96
C ALA A 137 3.91 30.59 15.35
N ALA A 138 4.36 29.65 14.50
CA ALA A 138 5.61 29.80 13.73
C ALA A 138 5.47 30.71 12.49
N GLY A 139 4.29 31.31 12.25
CA GLY A 139 4.03 32.17 11.09
C GLY A 139 3.79 31.37 9.78
N GLY A 140 3.57 30.07 9.87
CA GLY A 140 3.27 29.20 8.75
C GLY A 140 1.76 29.13 8.43
N SER A 141 1.40 28.33 7.44
CA SER A 141 0.01 28.07 7.06
C SER A 141 -0.31 26.58 6.98
N ALA A 142 -1.46 26.17 7.54
CA ALA A 142 -1.95 24.79 7.46
C ALA A 142 -3.13 24.72 6.49
N VAL A 143 -2.96 23.97 5.39
CA VAL A 143 -3.97 23.80 4.35
C VAL A 143 -4.48 22.36 4.37
N GLU A 144 -5.77 22.16 4.61
CA GLU A 144 -6.38 20.85 4.56
C GLU A 144 -6.74 20.46 3.11
N LEU A 145 -6.23 19.31 2.70
CA LEU A 145 -6.56 18.70 1.42
C LEU A 145 -7.84 17.85 1.55
N PRO A 146 -8.71 17.86 0.52
CA PRO A 146 -9.89 17.02 0.54
C PRO A 146 -9.50 15.53 0.56
N SER A 147 -10.26 14.74 1.33
CA SER A 147 -10.08 13.28 1.32
C SER A 147 -10.46 12.72 -0.05
N PRO A 148 -9.64 11.85 -0.66
CA PRO A 148 -9.97 11.18 -1.93
C PRO A 148 -11.11 10.18 -1.78
N TYR A 149 -11.47 9.80 -0.54
CA TYR A 149 -12.56 8.88 -0.28
C TYR A 149 -13.90 9.62 -0.18
N ARG A 150 -14.91 9.11 -0.88
CA ARG A 150 -16.26 9.63 -0.78
C ARG A 150 -16.79 9.43 0.64
N VAL A 151 -16.99 10.51 1.37
CA VAL A 151 -17.67 10.46 2.67
C VAL A 151 -19.13 10.04 2.42
N ARG A 152 -19.51 8.85 2.88
CA ARG A 152 -20.92 8.47 2.90
C ARG A 152 -21.63 9.31 3.99
N PRO A 153 -22.71 10.01 3.67
CA PRO A 153 -23.50 10.64 4.70
C PRO A 153 -24.00 9.58 5.68
N ALA A 154 -24.02 9.89 6.97
CA ALA A 154 -24.58 8.99 7.97
C ALA A 154 -25.99 8.58 7.56
N ALA A 155 -26.31 7.28 7.63
CA ALA A 155 -27.63 6.80 7.31
C ALA A 155 -28.65 7.44 8.26
N LYS A 156 -29.53 8.27 7.70
CA LYS A 156 -30.64 8.88 8.48
C LYS A 156 -31.53 7.75 9.01
N GLY A 157 -31.61 7.58 10.32
CA GLY A 157 -32.63 6.73 10.97
C GLY A 157 -32.19 5.33 11.34
N SER A 158 -30.92 4.95 11.31
CA SER A 158 -30.46 3.66 11.83
C SER A 158 -30.32 3.73 13.37
N ALA A 159 -31.37 3.38 14.09
CA ALA A 159 -31.38 3.26 15.56
C ALA A 159 -30.47 2.14 16.10
N HIS A 160 -29.87 1.32 15.22
CA HIS A 160 -29.04 0.17 15.57
C HIS A 160 -27.53 0.45 15.57
N GLN A 161 -27.07 1.68 15.29
CA GLN A 161 -25.64 1.99 15.25
C GLN A 161 -25.02 2.34 16.62
N ASN A 162 -25.79 2.33 17.72
CA ASN A 162 -25.32 2.65 19.07
C ASN A 162 -25.52 1.47 20.05
N ARG A 163 -25.20 0.25 19.64
CA ARG A 163 -25.09 -0.88 20.58
C ARG A 163 -23.77 -1.62 20.38
#